data_5351c9854c871ce41e60e70f710471e3
#
_entry.id   5351c9854c871ce41e60e70f710471e3
#
_cell.length_a   1.000
_cell.length_b   1.000
_cell.length_c   1.000
_cell.angle_alpha   90.00
_cell.angle_beta   90.00
_cell.angle_gamma   90.00
#
_symmetry.space_group_name_H-M   'P 1'
#
loop_
_entity.id
_entity.type
_entity.pdbx_description
1 polymer ?
#
loop_
_entity_poly.entity_id
_entity_poly.type
_entity_poly.pdbx_seq_one_letter_code
_entity_poly.pdbx_strand_id
1 'polypeptide(L)'
;IHENGYETKISSFDDYLTRANELHQKLLIEIKTSHKDSPQMMEYFLEKYGAKIKVYGHQMQSLDYKVVEKVREYDIDIPVYFILPYNSVFPRTVATGYTMEYSTLDEYFVTKLWNTEQKLYVWTINSSESFNKSFHLGVDGMITDDLERIKEELVTAQEDPEYSDLLLNKATEFFVY
;
A
#
# COMPACT_ATOMS: atom_id res chain seq x y z
N ILE A 1 -0.46 -6.62 -27.06
CA ILE A 1 0.47 -7.61 -26.52
C ILE A 1 0.22 -8.92 -27.25
N HIS A 2 1.26 -9.47 -27.86
CA HIS A 2 1.23 -10.76 -28.52
C HIS A 2 2.21 -11.69 -27.81
N GLU A 3 1.73 -12.74 -27.18
CA GLU A 3 2.57 -13.71 -26.49
C GLU A 3 1.95 -15.11 -26.57
N ASN A 4 2.76 -16.09 -26.96
CA ASN A 4 2.36 -17.51 -27.03
C ASN A 4 1.06 -17.80 -27.80
N GLY A 5 0.77 -17.04 -28.86
CA GLY A 5 -0.46 -17.20 -29.66
C GLY A 5 -1.70 -16.50 -29.10
N TYR A 6 -1.56 -15.78 -27.99
CA TYR A 6 -2.60 -14.93 -27.42
C TYR A 6 -2.41 -13.48 -27.84
N GLU A 7 -3.50 -12.83 -28.21
CA GLU A 7 -3.56 -11.42 -28.51
C GLU A 7 -4.46 -10.71 -27.52
N THR A 8 -3.95 -9.66 -26.87
CA THR A 8 -4.74 -8.85 -25.92
C THR A 8 -4.42 -7.37 -26.06
N LYS A 9 -5.34 -6.53 -25.64
CA LYS A 9 -5.16 -5.09 -25.51
C LYS A 9 -4.99 -4.74 -24.04
N ILE A 10 -4.26 -3.65 -23.77
CA ILE A 10 -4.26 -3.05 -22.44
C ILE A 10 -5.67 -2.54 -22.17
N SER A 11 -6.27 -2.98 -21.07
CA SER A 11 -7.60 -2.52 -20.66
C SER A 11 -7.58 -1.04 -20.33
N SER A 12 -8.67 -0.33 -20.63
CA SER A 12 -8.85 1.03 -20.12
C SER A 12 -9.04 0.99 -18.61
N PHE A 13 -8.78 2.12 -17.94
CA PHE A 13 -9.04 2.21 -16.50
C PHE A 13 -10.54 2.06 -16.19
N ASP A 14 -11.43 2.54 -17.04
CA ASP A 14 -12.88 2.35 -16.91
C ASP A 14 -13.26 0.86 -16.91
N ASP A 15 -12.73 0.06 -17.84
CA ASP A 15 -13.01 -1.37 -17.94
C ASP A 15 -12.45 -2.11 -16.71
N TYR A 16 -11.23 -1.76 -16.30
CA TYR A 16 -10.56 -2.38 -15.15
C TYR A 16 -11.31 -2.09 -13.85
N LEU A 17 -11.69 -0.83 -13.63
CA LEU A 17 -12.45 -0.40 -12.46
C LEU A 17 -13.83 -1.07 -12.42
N THR A 18 -14.52 -1.13 -13.55
CA THR A 18 -15.82 -1.79 -13.66
C THR A 18 -15.71 -3.26 -13.31
N ARG A 19 -14.70 -3.94 -13.86
CA ARG A 19 -14.49 -5.37 -13.57
C ARG A 19 -14.13 -5.64 -12.12
N ALA A 20 -13.30 -4.81 -11.51
CA ALA A 20 -12.97 -4.91 -10.08
C ALA A 20 -14.23 -4.78 -9.20
N ASN A 21 -15.11 -3.83 -9.54
CA ASN A 21 -16.37 -3.62 -8.82
C ASN A 21 -17.32 -4.81 -8.96
N GLU A 22 -17.47 -5.38 -10.16
CA GLU A 22 -18.26 -6.60 -10.39
C GLU A 22 -17.77 -7.79 -9.53
N LEU A 23 -16.46 -7.90 -9.38
CA LEU A 23 -15.81 -8.95 -8.60
C LEU A 23 -15.72 -8.62 -7.09
N HIS A 24 -16.23 -7.47 -6.65
CA HIS A 24 -16.06 -6.95 -5.29
C HIS A 24 -14.58 -6.89 -4.84
N GLN A 25 -13.67 -6.70 -5.81
CA GLN A 25 -12.23 -6.62 -5.57
C GLN A 25 -11.81 -5.17 -5.32
N LYS A 26 -11.25 -4.89 -4.16
CA LYS A 26 -10.67 -3.58 -3.87
C LYS A 26 -9.36 -3.39 -4.63
N LEU A 27 -9.13 -2.17 -5.09
CA LEU A 27 -7.92 -1.77 -5.80
C LEU A 27 -7.06 -0.86 -4.92
N LEU A 28 -5.74 -1.01 -5.05
CA LEU A 28 -4.75 -0.01 -4.67
C LEU A 28 -4.25 0.63 -5.98
N ILE A 29 -4.74 1.83 -6.26
CA ILE A 29 -4.56 2.51 -7.55
C ILE A 29 -3.32 3.38 -7.48
N GLU A 30 -2.28 3.03 -8.24
CA GLU A 30 -1.07 3.84 -8.32
C GLU A 30 -1.17 4.90 -9.41
N ILE A 31 -1.01 6.16 -9.04
CA ILE A 31 -0.89 7.28 -9.97
C ILE A 31 0.59 7.58 -10.20
N LYS A 32 1.05 7.32 -11.41
CA LYS A 32 2.40 7.69 -11.88
C LYS A 32 2.31 8.97 -12.68
N THR A 33 3.04 9.98 -12.24
CA THR A 33 3.11 11.28 -12.91
C THR A 33 4.37 11.43 -13.74
N SER A 34 4.30 12.25 -14.75
CA SER A 34 5.43 12.63 -15.58
C SER A 34 5.42 14.13 -15.87
N HIS A 35 6.57 14.68 -16.31
CA HIS A 35 6.67 16.08 -16.71
C HIS A 35 5.86 16.44 -17.97
N LYS A 36 5.28 15.43 -18.65
CA LYS A 36 4.43 15.60 -19.85
C LYS A 36 2.94 15.64 -19.50
N ASP A 37 2.58 15.35 -18.26
CA ASP A 37 1.18 15.31 -17.86
C ASP A 37 0.61 16.73 -17.71
N SER A 38 -0.67 16.87 -18.02
CA SER A 38 -1.38 18.13 -17.77
C SER A 38 -1.37 18.46 -16.28
N PRO A 39 -1.14 19.71 -15.88
CA PRO A 39 -1.31 20.16 -14.49
C PRO A 39 -2.69 19.84 -13.89
N GLN A 40 -3.72 19.72 -14.74
CA GLN A 40 -5.09 19.40 -14.36
C GLN A 40 -5.40 17.90 -14.37
N MET A 41 -4.43 17.04 -14.69
CA MET A 41 -4.66 15.60 -14.84
C MET A 41 -5.36 15.00 -13.62
N MET A 42 -4.90 15.32 -12.42
CA MET A 42 -5.50 14.80 -11.18
C MET A 42 -6.91 15.34 -10.94
N GLU A 43 -7.20 16.57 -11.28
CA GLU A 43 -8.54 17.16 -11.17
C GLU A 43 -9.52 16.40 -12.05
N TYR A 44 -9.19 16.19 -13.34
CA TYR A 44 -10.01 15.42 -14.26
C TYR A 44 -10.16 13.94 -13.82
N PHE A 45 -9.09 13.33 -13.30
CA PHE A 45 -9.15 11.97 -12.81
C PHE A 45 -10.11 11.86 -11.63
N LEU A 46 -9.98 12.73 -10.64
CA LEU A 46 -10.82 12.71 -9.44
C LEU A 46 -12.28 13.09 -9.74
N GLU A 47 -12.53 14.07 -10.61
CA GLU A 47 -13.88 14.39 -11.08
C GLU A 47 -14.56 13.17 -11.71
N LYS A 48 -13.83 12.42 -12.53
CA LYS A 48 -14.38 11.26 -13.24
C LYS A 48 -14.53 10.03 -12.37
N TYR A 49 -13.58 9.74 -11.49
CA TYR A 49 -13.48 8.46 -10.79
C TYR A 49 -13.59 8.56 -9.26
N GLY A 50 -13.36 9.72 -8.67
CA GLY A 50 -13.22 9.87 -7.22
C GLY A 50 -14.43 9.36 -6.45
N ALA A 51 -15.65 9.66 -6.88
CA ALA A 51 -16.85 9.17 -6.25
C ALA A 51 -16.96 7.62 -6.27
N LYS A 52 -16.58 7.00 -7.40
CA LYS A 52 -16.56 5.53 -7.52
C LYS A 52 -15.48 4.92 -6.63
N ILE A 53 -14.28 5.51 -6.62
CA ILE A 53 -13.16 5.07 -5.76
C ILE A 53 -13.60 5.05 -4.29
N LYS A 54 -14.24 6.12 -3.82
CA LYS A 54 -14.77 6.22 -2.46
C LYS A 54 -15.84 5.17 -2.17
N VAL A 55 -16.89 5.11 -2.99
CA VAL A 55 -18.05 4.23 -2.76
C VAL A 55 -17.68 2.77 -2.71
N TYR A 56 -16.76 2.33 -3.56
CA TYR A 56 -16.32 0.93 -3.60
C TYR A 56 -15.14 0.64 -2.65
N GLY A 57 -14.65 1.66 -1.93
CA GLY A 57 -13.58 1.50 -0.95
C GLY A 57 -12.22 1.18 -1.55
N HIS A 58 -11.97 1.65 -2.78
CA HIS A 58 -10.65 1.57 -3.38
C HIS A 58 -9.69 2.52 -2.69
N GLN A 59 -8.40 2.27 -2.83
CA GLN A 59 -7.32 3.04 -2.25
C GLN A 59 -6.43 3.59 -3.36
N MET A 60 -5.72 4.66 -3.07
CA MET A 60 -4.78 5.27 -4.02
C MET A 60 -3.38 5.33 -3.44
N GLN A 61 -2.37 5.40 -4.31
CA GLN A 61 -0.99 5.66 -3.91
C GLN A 61 -0.22 6.42 -4.98
N SER A 62 0.81 7.14 -4.59
CA SER A 62 1.71 7.81 -5.53
C SER A 62 3.07 8.12 -4.89
N LEU A 63 4.13 8.14 -5.73
CA LEU A 63 5.43 8.73 -5.44
C LEU A 63 5.38 10.27 -5.44
N ASP A 64 4.44 10.85 -6.18
CA ASP A 64 4.27 12.30 -6.25
C ASP A 64 3.38 12.78 -5.11
N TYR A 65 3.99 13.50 -4.17
CA TYR A 65 3.26 14.02 -3.00
C TYR A 65 2.12 14.98 -3.38
N LYS A 66 2.23 15.69 -4.50
CA LYS A 66 1.14 16.55 -4.99
C LYS A 66 -0.13 15.76 -5.33
N VAL A 67 0.03 14.52 -5.79
CA VAL A 67 -1.13 13.60 -5.99
C VAL A 67 -1.79 13.30 -4.66
N VAL A 68 -1.00 13.00 -3.61
CA VAL A 68 -1.51 12.75 -2.26
C VAL A 68 -2.31 13.96 -1.75
N GLU A 69 -1.74 15.16 -1.88
CA GLU A 69 -2.42 16.40 -1.49
C GLU A 69 -3.74 16.61 -2.25
N LYS A 70 -3.74 16.42 -3.58
CA LYS A 70 -4.94 16.56 -4.41
C LYS A 70 -6.04 15.56 -4.05
N VAL A 71 -5.71 14.32 -3.72
CA VAL A 71 -6.71 13.34 -3.26
C VAL A 71 -7.30 13.76 -1.92
N ARG A 72 -6.48 14.23 -0.98
CA ARG A 72 -6.94 14.69 0.35
C ARG A 72 -7.75 15.97 0.28
N GLU A 73 -7.42 16.88 -0.63
CA GLU A 73 -8.20 18.10 -0.93
C GLU A 73 -9.57 17.74 -1.54
N TYR A 74 -9.62 16.75 -2.42
CA TYR A 74 -10.85 16.31 -3.07
C TYR A 74 -11.81 15.63 -2.08
N ASP A 75 -11.33 14.64 -1.33
CA ASP A 75 -12.14 13.94 -0.34
C ASP A 75 -11.23 13.23 0.69
N ILE A 76 -11.37 13.62 1.95
CA ILE A 76 -10.59 13.10 3.08
C ILE A 76 -10.83 11.61 3.35
N ASP A 77 -11.97 11.06 2.92
CA ASP A 77 -12.34 9.66 3.16
C ASP A 77 -11.76 8.71 2.10
N ILE A 78 -11.15 9.22 1.03
CA ILE A 78 -10.43 8.36 0.07
C ILE A 78 -9.05 8.03 0.66
N PRO A 79 -8.77 6.76 0.99
CA PRO A 79 -7.47 6.40 1.50
C PRO A 79 -6.39 6.61 0.42
N VAL A 80 -5.35 7.39 0.76
CA VAL A 80 -4.23 7.62 -0.14
C VAL A 80 -2.91 7.44 0.60
N TYR A 81 -1.98 6.71 -0.02
CA TYR A 81 -0.68 6.36 0.53
C TYR A 81 0.43 7.08 -0.21
N PHE A 82 1.41 7.55 0.56
CA PHE A 82 2.63 8.10 -0.01
C PHE A 82 3.65 7.00 -0.21
N ILE A 83 4.13 6.82 -1.44
CA ILE A 83 5.12 5.79 -1.77
C ILE A 83 6.51 6.29 -1.38
N LEU A 84 7.23 5.51 -0.58
CA LEU A 84 8.61 5.76 -0.19
C LEU A 84 9.51 4.64 -0.70
N PRO A 85 10.24 4.85 -1.80
CA PRO A 85 11.16 3.83 -2.33
C PRO A 85 12.41 3.68 -1.46
N TYR A 86 12.76 4.71 -0.69
CA TYR A 86 13.91 4.72 0.20
C TYR A 86 13.56 5.44 1.49
N ASN A 87 14.02 4.90 2.62
CA ASN A 87 13.85 5.53 3.92
C ASN A 87 15.17 6.19 4.37
N SER A 88 15.25 7.50 4.26
CA SER A 88 16.33 8.29 4.87
C SER A 88 15.83 9.19 6.01
N VAL A 89 14.56 9.54 5.99
CA VAL A 89 13.91 10.38 7.01
C VAL A 89 12.43 10.02 7.08
N PHE A 90 11.79 10.22 8.25
CA PHE A 90 10.35 10.07 8.40
C PHE A 90 9.65 11.35 7.88
N PRO A 91 9.06 11.35 6.68
CA PRO A 91 8.38 12.52 6.16
C PRO A 91 7.04 12.70 6.85
N ARG A 92 6.71 13.91 7.23
CA ARG A 92 5.35 14.25 7.70
C ARG A 92 4.45 14.46 6.47
N THR A 93 3.34 13.74 6.42
CA THR A 93 2.41 13.80 5.30
C THR A 93 0.96 13.88 5.75
N VAL A 94 0.09 14.32 4.87
CA VAL A 94 -1.37 14.26 5.04
C VAL A 94 -1.95 12.92 4.55
N ALA A 95 -1.11 12.00 4.07
CA ALA A 95 -1.51 10.69 3.59
C ALA A 95 -2.18 9.85 4.68
N THR A 96 -3.02 8.90 4.27
CA THR A 96 -3.58 7.87 5.16
C THR A 96 -2.49 6.96 5.72
N GLY A 97 -1.38 6.83 5.00
CA GLY A 97 -0.24 6.01 5.38
C GLY A 97 0.85 6.03 4.32
N TYR A 98 1.71 5.04 4.41
CA TYR A 98 2.87 4.89 3.52
C TYR A 98 2.85 3.53 2.84
N THR A 99 3.43 3.48 1.64
CA THR A 99 3.83 2.23 1.00
C THR A 99 5.33 2.26 0.79
N MET A 100 6.06 1.33 1.42
CA MET A 100 7.53 1.34 1.46
C MET A 100 8.15 0.11 0.84
N GLU A 101 9.34 0.29 0.30
CA GLU A 101 10.21 -0.83 -0.07
C GLU A 101 10.73 -1.51 1.20
N TYR A 102 10.53 -2.84 1.32
CA TYR A 102 10.72 -3.60 2.57
C TYR A 102 12.17 -3.62 3.07
N SER A 103 13.16 -3.54 2.17
CA SER A 103 14.58 -3.59 2.57
C SER A 103 15.00 -2.32 3.31
N THR A 104 14.33 -1.19 3.04
CA THR A 104 14.60 0.10 3.68
C THR A 104 13.80 0.32 4.96
N LEU A 105 12.85 -0.55 5.26
CA LEU A 105 12.05 -0.49 6.47
C LEU A 105 12.87 -0.90 7.69
N ASP A 106 12.83 -0.09 8.74
CA ASP A 106 13.47 -0.31 10.02
C ASP A 106 12.54 -0.04 11.21
N GLU A 107 12.97 -0.45 12.40
CA GLU A 107 12.21 -0.26 13.65
C GLU A 107 11.99 1.23 13.98
N TYR A 108 12.91 2.11 13.58
CA TYR A 108 12.77 3.54 13.80
C TYR A 108 11.57 4.11 13.07
N PHE A 109 11.39 3.73 11.79
CA PHE A 109 10.25 4.19 11.01
C PHE A 109 8.93 3.69 11.62
N VAL A 110 8.86 2.41 11.97
CA VAL A 110 7.67 1.80 12.59
C VAL A 110 7.34 2.46 13.93
N THR A 111 8.34 2.70 14.78
CA THR A 111 8.15 3.38 16.07
C THR A 111 7.58 4.79 15.90
N LYS A 112 7.97 5.50 14.84
CA LYS A 112 7.41 6.83 14.53
C LYS A 112 5.95 6.74 14.10
N LEU A 113 5.56 5.68 13.41
CA LEU A 113 4.17 5.45 13.02
C LEU A 113 3.26 5.13 14.20
N TRP A 114 3.72 4.44 15.24
CA TRP A 114 2.91 4.07 16.40
C TRP A 114 2.24 5.25 17.11
N ASN A 115 2.82 6.43 17.00
CA ASN A 115 2.22 7.66 17.54
C ASN A 115 1.30 8.39 16.55
N THR A 116 0.97 7.72 15.46
CA THR A 116 0.07 8.25 14.41
C THR A 116 -1.03 7.22 14.12
N GLU A 117 -2.10 7.65 13.44
CA GLU A 117 -3.11 6.75 12.91
C GLU A 117 -2.79 6.27 11.49
N GLN A 118 -1.57 6.58 11.01
CA GLN A 118 -1.15 6.25 9.64
C GLN A 118 -0.80 4.78 9.51
N LYS A 119 -1.14 4.20 8.37
CA LYS A 119 -0.89 2.80 8.03
C LYS A 119 0.39 2.62 7.25
N LEU A 120 0.94 1.40 7.30
CA LEU A 120 2.14 1.01 6.58
C LEU A 120 1.88 -0.23 5.74
N TYR A 121 2.02 -0.09 4.43
CA TYR A 121 2.10 -1.20 3.49
C TYR A 121 3.53 -1.33 2.98
N VAL A 122 3.99 -2.55 2.72
CA VAL A 122 5.35 -2.81 2.23
C VAL A 122 5.36 -3.62 0.94
N TRP A 123 6.33 -3.38 0.08
CA TRP A 123 6.51 -4.01 -1.24
C TRP A 123 8.00 -4.24 -1.53
N THR A 124 8.40 -5.20 -2.37
CA THR A 124 7.58 -6.30 -2.83
C THR A 124 7.94 -7.54 -2.02
N ILE A 125 6.97 -8.18 -1.38
CA ILE A 125 7.19 -9.30 -0.45
C ILE A 125 7.03 -10.61 -1.21
N ASN A 126 8.13 -11.18 -1.66
CA ASN A 126 8.15 -12.39 -2.49
C ASN A 126 8.98 -13.53 -1.88
N SER A 127 9.39 -13.41 -0.62
CA SER A 127 10.18 -14.44 0.07
C SER A 127 9.79 -14.55 1.53
N SER A 128 10.05 -15.71 2.16
CA SER A 128 9.85 -15.92 3.61
C SER A 128 10.67 -14.94 4.45
N GLU A 129 11.88 -14.56 3.99
CA GLU A 129 12.71 -13.57 4.68
C GLU A 129 12.02 -12.18 4.70
N SER A 130 11.57 -11.68 3.55
CA SER A 130 10.87 -10.40 3.46
C SER A 130 9.53 -10.43 4.19
N PHE A 131 8.81 -11.57 4.14
CA PHE A 131 7.60 -11.78 4.91
C PHE A 131 7.87 -11.68 6.41
N ASN A 132 8.80 -12.48 6.94
CA ASN A 132 9.11 -12.52 8.37
C ASN A 132 9.55 -11.15 8.89
N LYS A 133 10.46 -10.45 8.18
CA LYS A 133 10.87 -9.10 8.54
C LYS A 133 9.66 -8.16 8.66
N SER A 134 8.80 -8.14 7.64
CA SER A 134 7.65 -7.23 7.58
C SER A 134 6.61 -7.57 8.65
N PHE A 135 6.36 -8.86 8.84
CA PHE A 135 5.40 -9.35 9.82
C PHE A 135 5.84 -9.02 11.26
N HIS A 136 7.13 -9.24 11.61
CA HIS A 136 7.68 -8.88 12.92
C HIS A 136 7.67 -7.37 13.20
N LEU A 137 7.78 -6.55 12.17
CA LEU A 137 7.66 -5.10 12.29
C LEU A 137 6.21 -4.62 12.41
N GLY A 138 5.21 -5.51 12.28
CA GLY A 138 3.82 -5.18 12.46
C GLY A 138 3.25 -4.27 11.39
N VAL A 139 3.60 -4.50 10.11
CA VAL A 139 3.05 -3.74 8.98
C VAL A 139 1.55 -4.03 8.81
N ASP A 140 0.78 -3.05 8.33
CA ASP A 140 -0.66 -3.20 8.11
C ASP A 140 -1.01 -3.99 6.84
N GLY A 141 -0.09 -4.08 5.88
CA GLY A 141 -0.29 -4.84 4.66
C GLY A 141 0.98 -5.11 3.88
N MET A 142 0.92 -6.15 3.07
CA MET A 142 2.01 -6.61 2.21
C MET A 142 1.56 -6.63 0.76
N ILE A 143 2.38 -6.07 -0.13
CA ILE A 143 2.19 -6.09 -1.57
C ILE A 143 3.14 -7.13 -2.14
N THR A 144 2.59 -8.11 -2.86
CA THR A 144 3.33 -9.29 -3.34
C THR A 144 2.91 -9.65 -4.78
N ASP A 145 3.82 -10.26 -5.52
CA ASP A 145 3.53 -10.90 -6.80
C ASP A 145 3.09 -12.38 -6.61
N ASP A 146 3.27 -12.95 -5.39
CA ASP A 146 2.96 -14.34 -5.04
C ASP A 146 1.99 -14.40 -3.85
N LEU A 147 0.73 -14.09 -4.14
CA LEU A 147 -0.31 -13.99 -3.12
C LEU A 147 -0.58 -15.32 -2.40
N GLU A 148 -0.54 -16.45 -3.11
CA GLU A 148 -0.84 -17.77 -2.53
C GLU A 148 0.22 -18.11 -1.48
N ARG A 149 1.48 -17.98 -1.85
CA ARG A 149 2.60 -18.21 -0.93
C ARG A 149 2.52 -17.32 0.32
N ILE A 150 2.31 -16.01 0.14
CA ILE A 150 2.27 -15.09 1.29
C ILE A 150 1.06 -15.36 2.19
N LYS A 151 -0.06 -15.83 1.65
CA LYS A 151 -1.19 -16.29 2.47
C LYS A 151 -0.86 -17.52 3.31
N GLU A 152 -0.15 -18.50 2.75
CA GLU A 152 0.29 -19.70 3.48
C GLU A 152 1.25 -19.34 4.62
N GLU A 153 2.23 -18.44 4.35
CA GLU A 153 3.14 -17.92 5.38
C GLU A 153 2.37 -17.21 6.51
N LEU A 154 1.36 -16.40 6.14
CA LEU A 154 0.55 -15.68 7.12
C LEU A 154 -0.26 -16.63 8.01
N VAL A 155 -0.89 -17.65 7.44
CA VAL A 155 -1.62 -18.66 8.20
C VAL A 155 -0.68 -19.40 9.17
N THR A 156 0.49 -19.84 8.66
CA THR A 156 1.49 -20.52 9.48
C THR A 156 1.95 -19.66 10.65
N ALA A 157 2.24 -18.37 10.38
CA ALA A 157 2.68 -17.44 11.41
C ALA A 157 1.60 -17.15 12.47
N GLN A 158 0.32 -17.11 12.07
CA GLN A 158 -0.80 -16.88 12.99
C GLN A 158 -1.15 -18.11 13.85
N GLU A 159 -0.87 -19.31 13.36
CA GLU A 159 -1.11 -20.57 14.08
C GLU A 159 0.06 -20.97 14.99
N ASP A 160 1.21 -20.29 14.89
CA ASP A 160 2.38 -20.58 15.71
C ASP A 160 2.26 -19.97 17.11
N PRO A 161 2.16 -20.77 18.19
CA PRO A 161 2.08 -20.27 19.56
C PRO A 161 3.32 -19.48 20.00
N GLU A 162 4.52 -19.86 19.54
CA GLU A 162 5.76 -19.16 19.84
C GLU A 162 5.80 -17.77 19.21
N TYR A 163 5.05 -17.60 18.13
CA TYR A 163 4.97 -16.34 17.43
C TYR A 163 4.24 -15.25 18.23
N SER A 164 3.16 -15.62 18.92
CA SER A 164 2.42 -14.70 19.82
C SER A 164 3.31 -14.26 20.99
N ASP A 165 4.13 -15.16 21.53
CA ASP A 165 5.08 -14.87 22.61
C ASP A 165 6.22 -13.96 22.12
N LEU A 166 6.68 -14.12 20.89
CA LEU A 166 7.69 -13.24 20.28
C LEU A 166 7.18 -11.80 20.09
N LEU A 167 5.94 -11.64 19.67
CA LEU A 167 5.29 -10.32 19.57
C LEU A 167 5.09 -9.66 20.95
N LEU A 168 4.70 -10.43 21.95
CA LEU A 168 4.55 -9.96 23.33
C LEU A 168 5.90 -9.57 23.94
N ASN A 169 6.95 -10.33 23.71
CA ASN A 169 8.30 -10.03 24.19
C ASN A 169 8.85 -8.77 23.53
N LYS A 170 8.68 -8.60 22.21
CA LYS A 170 9.05 -7.36 21.53
C LYS A 170 8.26 -6.16 22.04
N ALA A 171 6.94 -6.27 22.23
CA ALA A 171 6.14 -5.20 22.78
C ALA A 171 6.60 -4.79 24.20
N THR A 172 7.01 -5.76 25.03
CA THR A 172 7.52 -5.48 26.38
C THR A 172 8.92 -4.83 26.40
N GLU A 173 9.79 -5.15 25.44
CA GLU A 173 11.09 -4.47 25.30
C GLU A 173 10.95 -2.97 24.99
N PHE A 174 9.89 -2.54 24.33
CA PHE A 174 9.62 -1.13 24.02
C PHE A 174 9.02 -0.33 25.20
N PHE A 175 8.45 -1.00 26.20
CA PHE A 175 7.81 -0.35 27.37
C PHE A 175 8.71 -0.25 28.61
N VAL A 176 9.98 -0.65 28.54
CA VAL A 176 10.95 -0.64 29.67
C VAL A 176 11.91 0.55 29.57
N TYR A 177 11.40 1.76 29.24
CA TYR A 177 12.18 3.00 29.45
C TYR A 177 11.25 4.14 29.91
#